data_8f5d8464ccd906f6ad183fdecc29e119
#
_entry.id   8f5d8464ccd906f6ad183fdecc29e119
#
_cell.length_a   1.000
_cell.length_b   1.000
_cell.length_c   1.000
_cell.angle_alpha   90.00
_cell.angle_beta   90.00
_cell.angle_gamma   90.00
#
_symmetry.space_group_name_H-M   'P 1'
#
loop_
_entity.id
_entity.type
_entity.pdbx_description
1 polymer ?
#
loop_
_entity_poly.entity_id
_entity_poly.type
_entity_poly.pdbx_seq_one_letter_code
_entity_poly.pdbx_strand_id
1 'polypeptide(L)'
;AMMPESVLEEIAAEVLNYHGSGMSVMEMSHRSPVFQEILSQAEADLRTLMHIPDNYKGLFVQGGGTVQFAMVPMNLMKNGVACYVETGAWSKKAIAEAKKYGEVQVVASSADKNFSYIPNCSDLDIPDNADYVYICENETINGTAYHTLPDTKGKFLVADQSSLFLSRPCDVSKYGLIWAGVQKNVGPAGMSIVIIREDLIREDVPEFVPTYLRYKT
;
A
#
# COMPACT_ATOMS: atom_id res chain seq x y z
N ALA A 1 -0.71 13.89 -9.24
CA ALA A 1 0.26 14.97 -9.06
C ALA A 1 1.07 15.12 -10.34
N MET A 2 1.70 16.27 -10.51
CA MET A 2 2.63 16.50 -11.62
C MET A 2 3.97 15.83 -11.29
N MET A 3 4.54 15.13 -12.27
CA MET A 3 5.93 14.66 -12.16
C MET A 3 6.90 15.84 -12.39
N PRO A 4 8.09 15.81 -11.81
CA PRO A 4 9.13 16.79 -12.12
C PRO A 4 9.42 16.82 -13.64
N GLU A 5 9.65 18.02 -14.19
CA GLU A 5 9.90 18.18 -15.62
C GLU A 5 11.14 17.40 -16.09
N SER A 6 12.22 17.39 -15.29
CA SER A 6 13.42 16.61 -15.55
C SER A 6 13.16 15.11 -15.73
N VAL A 7 12.22 14.54 -14.94
CA VAL A 7 11.82 13.13 -15.07
C VAL A 7 11.05 12.90 -16.38
N LEU A 8 10.20 13.84 -16.78
CA LEU A 8 9.47 13.75 -18.07
C LEU A 8 10.41 13.87 -19.26
N GLU A 9 11.42 14.74 -19.18
CA GLU A 9 12.46 14.88 -20.21
C GLU A 9 13.29 13.61 -20.36
N GLU A 10 13.69 12.99 -19.24
CA GLU A 10 14.42 11.72 -19.24
C GLU A 10 13.57 10.60 -19.86
N ILE A 11 12.31 10.46 -19.45
CA ILE A 11 11.37 9.49 -20.04
C ILE A 11 11.25 9.74 -21.57
N ALA A 12 11.09 10.99 -22.00
CA ALA A 12 10.96 11.32 -23.41
C ALA A 12 12.21 10.97 -24.22
N ALA A 13 13.39 11.16 -23.66
CA ALA A 13 14.67 10.81 -24.31
C ALA A 13 14.84 9.29 -24.47
N GLU A 14 14.29 8.51 -23.54
CA GLU A 14 14.48 7.05 -23.49
C GLU A 14 13.31 6.26 -24.11
N VAL A 15 12.21 6.93 -24.44
CA VAL A 15 10.98 6.26 -24.90
C VAL A 15 11.15 5.43 -26.18
N LEU A 16 12.07 5.80 -27.05
CA LEU A 16 12.33 5.08 -28.29
C LEU A 16 13.50 4.09 -28.18
N ASN A 17 14.44 4.36 -27.29
CA ASN A 17 15.67 3.57 -27.21
C ASN A 17 16.30 3.74 -25.83
N TYR A 18 15.90 2.91 -24.87
CA TYR A 18 16.45 2.93 -23.53
C TYR A 18 17.91 2.53 -23.51
N HIS A 19 18.80 3.46 -23.16
CA HIS A 19 20.25 3.29 -23.01
C HIS A 19 20.92 2.51 -24.15
N GLY A 20 20.45 2.67 -25.39
CA GLY A 20 21.03 1.98 -26.56
C GLY A 20 20.59 0.52 -26.70
N SER A 21 19.59 0.05 -25.95
CA SER A 21 19.07 -1.32 -26.01
C SER A 21 18.36 -1.67 -27.32
N GLY A 22 18.05 -0.65 -28.14
CA GLY A 22 17.29 -0.80 -29.38
C GLY A 22 15.78 -0.90 -29.21
N MET A 23 15.27 -0.74 -27.97
CA MET A 23 13.84 -0.78 -27.68
C MET A 23 13.45 0.16 -26.54
N SER A 24 12.17 0.47 -26.46
CA SER A 24 11.56 1.17 -25.32
C SER A 24 11.45 0.27 -24.09
N VAL A 25 11.50 0.87 -22.91
CA VAL A 25 11.15 0.15 -21.66
C VAL A 25 9.73 -0.46 -21.74
N MET A 26 8.80 0.19 -22.44
CA MET A 26 7.42 -0.29 -22.62
C MET A 26 7.34 -1.59 -23.45
N GLU A 27 8.36 -1.91 -24.24
CA GLU A 27 8.44 -3.10 -25.10
C GLU A 27 9.22 -4.25 -24.45
N MET A 28 9.92 -3.99 -23.35
CA MET A 28 10.78 -4.96 -22.69
C MET A 28 9.97 -6.03 -21.96
N SER A 29 10.40 -7.27 -22.08
CA SER A 29 9.93 -8.32 -21.17
C SER A 29 10.39 -8.00 -19.74
N HIS A 30 9.47 -8.16 -18.77
CA HIS A 30 9.83 -8.04 -17.35
C HIS A 30 10.90 -9.05 -16.90
N ARG A 31 11.21 -10.07 -17.71
CA ARG A 31 12.26 -11.06 -17.47
C ARG A 31 13.60 -10.70 -18.14
N SER A 32 13.65 -9.63 -18.93
CA SER A 32 14.90 -9.22 -19.57
C SER A 32 15.88 -8.68 -18.52
N PRO A 33 17.20 -8.90 -18.70
CA PRO A 33 18.21 -8.38 -17.77
C PRO A 33 18.11 -6.86 -17.58
N VAL A 34 17.85 -6.12 -18.65
CA VAL A 34 17.73 -4.65 -18.62
C VAL A 34 16.56 -4.21 -17.77
N PHE A 35 15.40 -4.87 -17.92
CA PHE A 35 14.23 -4.54 -17.06
C PHE A 35 14.46 -4.93 -15.60
N GLN A 36 15.12 -6.06 -15.35
CA GLN A 36 15.48 -6.47 -14.00
C GLN A 36 16.44 -5.51 -13.32
N GLU A 37 17.34 -4.89 -14.06
CA GLU A 37 18.22 -3.84 -13.54
C GLU A 37 17.43 -2.60 -13.11
N ILE A 38 16.50 -2.13 -13.95
CA ILE A 38 15.59 -1.02 -13.62
C ILE A 38 14.80 -1.31 -12.33
N LEU A 39 14.21 -2.50 -12.25
CA LEU A 39 13.41 -2.91 -11.10
C LEU A 39 14.25 -2.99 -9.82
N SER A 40 15.44 -3.59 -9.91
CA SER A 40 16.35 -3.74 -8.77
C SER A 40 16.84 -2.38 -8.26
N GLN A 41 17.13 -1.45 -9.17
CA GLN A 41 17.52 -0.09 -8.79
C GLN A 41 16.37 0.65 -8.11
N ALA A 42 15.16 0.57 -8.67
CA ALA A 42 13.98 1.19 -8.07
C ALA A 42 13.68 0.63 -6.66
N GLU A 43 13.88 -0.68 -6.44
CA GLU A 43 13.74 -1.28 -5.11
C GLU A 43 14.84 -0.80 -4.16
N ALA A 44 16.08 -0.74 -4.61
CA ALA A 44 17.22 -0.26 -3.80
C ALA A 44 17.04 1.19 -3.35
N ASP A 45 16.59 2.04 -4.28
CA ASP A 45 16.32 3.46 -3.99
C ASP A 45 15.18 3.61 -2.99
N LEU A 46 14.10 2.84 -3.17
CA LEU A 46 12.97 2.84 -2.24
C LEU A 46 13.40 2.38 -0.83
N ARG A 47 14.19 1.31 -0.74
CA ARG A 47 14.75 0.83 0.52
C ARG A 47 15.60 1.88 1.23
N THR A 48 16.43 2.57 0.47
CA THR A 48 17.30 3.65 0.97
C THR A 48 16.48 4.82 1.48
N LEU A 49 15.51 5.30 0.69
CA LEU A 49 14.69 6.48 1.03
C LEU A 49 13.79 6.25 2.24
N MET A 50 13.26 5.04 2.40
CA MET A 50 12.33 4.72 3.49
C MET A 50 12.96 3.94 4.65
N HIS A 51 14.27 3.66 4.58
CA HIS A 51 14.98 2.84 5.57
C HIS A 51 14.26 1.51 5.82
N ILE A 52 13.84 0.81 4.73
CA ILE A 52 13.07 -0.43 4.82
C ILE A 52 13.93 -1.53 5.45
N PRO A 53 13.50 -2.15 6.56
CA PRO A 53 14.25 -3.23 7.18
C PRO A 53 14.36 -4.47 6.29
N ASP A 54 15.40 -5.30 6.49
CA ASP A 54 15.68 -6.47 5.65
C ASP A 54 14.57 -7.54 5.70
N ASN A 55 13.80 -7.58 6.77
CA ASN A 55 12.68 -8.50 6.95
C ASN A 55 11.36 -8.01 6.29
N TYR A 56 11.45 -7.04 5.38
CA TYR A 56 10.32 -6.56 4.57
C TYR A 56 10.61 -6.78 3.09
N LYS A 57 9.57 -7.07 2.33
CA LYS A 57 9.58 -7.11 0.86
C LYS A 57 8.93 -5.86 0.27
N GLY A 58 9.58 -5.29 -0.75
CA GLY A 58 9.00 -4.29 -1.63
C GLY A 58 8.39 -4.96 -2.85
N LEU A 59 7.11 -4.71 -3.12
CA LEU A 59 6.41 -5.27 -4.26
C LEU A 59 5.89 -4.14 -5.16
N PHE A 60 6.13 -4.26 -6.45
CA PHE A 60 5.58 -3.37 -7.48
C PHE A 60 4.43 -4.08 -8.15
N VAL A 61 3.20 -3.69 -7.81
CA VAL A 61 1.98 -4.42 -8.17
C VAL A 61 1.21 -3.64 -9.22
N GLN A 62 0.81 -4.30 -10.29
CA GLN A 62 -0.05 -3.73 -11.31
C GLN A 62 -1.42 -3.33 -10.74
N GLY A 63 -2.03 -2.27 -11.28
CA GLY A 63 -3.31 -1.72 -10.84
C GLY A 63 -3.15 -0.62 -9.80
N GLY A 64 -4.11 0.29 -9.77
CA GLY A 64 -4.13 1.41 -8.81
C GLY A 64 -4.55 0.97 -7.41
N GLY A 65 -4.58 1.92 -6.46
CA GLY A 65 -4.89 1.65 -5.05
C GLY A 65 -6.21 0.91 -4.79
N THR A 66 -7.19 1.01 -5.70
CA THR A 66 -8.46 0.28 -5.56
C THR A 66 -8.26 -1.25 -5.54
N VAL A 67 -7.25 -1.77 -6.25
CA VAL A 67 -6.93 -3.20 -6.22
C VAL A 67 -6.44 -3.62 -4.84
N GLN A 68 -5.72 -2.75 -4.13
CA GLN A 68 -5.22 -3.05 -2.80
C GLN A 68 -6.34 -3.16 -1.75
N PHE A 69 -7.48 -2.49 -1.94
CA PHE A 69 -8.64 -2.70 -1.07
C PHE A 69 -9.12 -4.16 -1.08
N ALA A 70 -8.96 -4.87 -2.20
CA ALA A 70 -9.25 -6.29 -2.32
C ALA A 70 -8.06 -7.18 -1.92
N MET A 71 -6.83 -6.85 -2.39
CA MET A 71 -5.65 -7.67 -2.13
C MET A 71 -5.33 -7.79 -0.65
N VAL A 72 -5.46 -6.70 0.13
CA VAL A 72 -5.19 -6.72 1.56
C VAL A 72 -6.03 -7.78 2.28
N PRO A 73 -7.38 -7.75 2.24
CA PRO A 73 -8.17 -8.78 2.92
C PRO A 73 -7.99 -10.18 2.31
N MET A 74 -7.84 -10.32 1.00
CA MET A 74 -7.61 -11.61 0.35
C MET A 74 -6.34 -12.31 0.87
N ASN A 75 -5.29 -11.54 1.15
CA ASN A 75 -4.00 -12.10 1.56
C ASN A 75 -3.82 -12.16 3.08
N LEU A 76 -4.44 -11.27 3.84
CA LEU A 76 -4.13 -11.08 5.26
C LEU A 76 -5.25 -11.52 6.22
N MET A 77 -6.51 -11.65 5.79
CA MET A 77 -7.59 -12.16 6.62
C MET A 77 -7.48 -13.69 6.80
N LYS A 78 -6.71 -14.13 7.81
CA LYS A 78 -6.52 -15.56 8.13
C LYS A 78 -7.67 -16.11 8.98
N ASN A 79 -8.07 -15.38 10.01
CA ASN A 79 -9.18 -15.73 10.90
C ASN A 79 -10.52 -15.20 10.39
N GLY A 80 -10.50 -14.44 9.30
CA GLY A 80 -11.68 -13.85 8.68
C GLY A 80 -12.22 -12.61 9.39
N VAL A 81 -11.47 -11.97 10.29
CA VAL A 81 -11.86 -10.76 11.02
C VAL A 81 -10.79 -9.70 10.91
N ALA A 82 -11.17 -8.48 10.56
CA ALA A 82 -10.25 -7.34 10.54
C ALA A 82 -10.88 -6.07 11.12
N CYS A 83 -10.06 -5.25 11.74
CA CYS A 83 -10.46 -3.97 12.32
C CYS A 83 -10.10 -2.83 11.40
N TYR A 84 -11.00 -1.86 11.26
CA TYR A 84 -10.81 -0.68 10.42
C TYR A 84 -11.13 0.59 11.19
N VAL A 85 -10.35 1.64 10.96
CA VAL A 85 -10.70 2.99 11.41
C VAL A 85 -11.29 3.76 10.23
N GLU A 86 -12.53 4.26 10.40
CA GLU A 86 -13.27 4.96 9.37
C GLU A 86 -13.05 6.47 9.49
N THR A 87 -12.23 7.03 8.60
CA THR A 87 -11.79 8.44 8.66
C THR A 87 -12.13 9.24 7.40
N GLY A 88 -12.82 8.63 6.43
CA GLY A 88 -13.21 9.34 5.22
C GLY A 88 -13.65 8.46 4.06
N ALA A 89 -13.59 9.03 2.87
CA ALA A 89 -14.09 8.37 1.67
C ALA A 89 -13.28 7.12 1.28
N TRP A 90 -11.96 7.13 1.52
CA TRP A 90 -11.09 6.03 1.12
C TRP A 90 -11.16 4.87 2.10
N SER A 91 -11.13 5.14 3.40
CA SER A 91 -11.36 4.11 4.42
C SER A 91 -12.74 3.47 4.28
N LYS A 92 -13.79 4.22 3.94
CA LYS A 92 -15.13 3.66 3.64
C LYS A 92 -15.11 2.69 2.47
N LYS A 93 -14.39 3.00 1.39
CA LYS A 93 -14.23 2.10 0.24
C LYS A 93 -13.46 0.84 0.62
N ALA A 94 -12.39 0.97 1.40
CA ALA A 94 -11.63 -0.16 1.90
C ALA A 94 -12.49 -1.08 2.77
N ILE A 95 -13.28 -0.53 3.69
CA ILE A 95 -14.24 -1.25 4.53
C ILE A 95 -15.27 -2.01 3.67
N ALA A 96 -15.86 -1.32 2.68
CA ALA A 96 -16.88 -1.91 1.82
C ALA A 96 -16.32 -3.08 1.00
N GLU A 97 -15.07 -2.98 0.55
CA GLU A 97 -14.41 -4.05 -0.19
C GLU A 97 -14.05 -5.22 0.74
N ALA A 98 -13.45 -4.94 1.89
CA ALA A 98 -13.02 -5.96 2.85
C ALA A 98 -14.19 -6.83 3.37
N LYS A 99 -15.39 -6.26 3.53
CA LYS A 99 -16.62 -6.99 3.92
C LYS A 99 -17.01 -8.11 2.95
N LYS A 100 -16.46 -8.15 1.75
CA LYS A 100 -16.70 -9.23 0.79
C LYS A 100 -15.88 -10.50 1.12
N TYR A 101 -14.84 -10.37 1.94
CA TYR A 101 -13.88 -11.43 2.24
C TYR A 101 -13.93 -11.91 3.67
N GLY A 102 -14.55 -11.16 4.59
CA GLY A 102 -14.68 -11.54 5.98
C GLY A 102 -15.45 -10.50 6.80
N GLU A 103 -15.43 -10.68 8.11
CA GLU A 103 -16.01 -9.75 9.06
C GLU A 103 -15.12 -8.50 9.20
N VAL A 104 -15.75 -7.33 9.13
CA VAL A 104 -15.06 -6.06 9.34
C VAL A 104 -15.68 -5.33 10.52
N GLN A 105 -14.87 -5.06 11.53
CA GLN A 105 -15.24 -4.25 12.69
C GLN A 105 -14.68 -2.84 12.53
N VAL A 106 -15.56 -1.84 12.56
CA VAL A 106 -15.17 -0.43 12.60
C VAL A 106 -14.92 -0.06 14.05
N VAL A 107 -13.66 -0.02 14.44
CA VAL A 107 -13.24 0.18 15.85
C VAL A 107 -13.14 1.64 16.27
N ALA A 108 -13.13 2.57 15.31
CA ALA A 108 -13.31 4.00 15.54
C ALA A 108 -13.78 4.67 14.24
N SER A 109 -14.53 5.77 14.36
CA SER A 109 -15.02 6.54 13.22
C SER A 109 -15.09 8.02 13.55
N SER A 110 -14.85 8.89 12.56
CA SER A 110 -15.09 10.33 12.65
C SER A 110 -16.27 10.80 11.78
N ALA A 111 -17.18 9.88 11.45
CA ALA A 111 -18.38 10.17 10.66
C ALA A 111 -19.33 11.16 11.36
N ASP A 112 -19.32 11.23 12.68
CA ASP A 112 -20.09 12.15 13.52
C ASP A 112 -19.86 13.63 13.18
N LYS A 113 -18.64 13.96 12.70
CA LYS A 113 -18.27 15.32 12.26
C LYS A 113 -17.85 15.32 10.78
N ASN A 114 -18.47 14.51 9.96
CA ASN A 114 -18.24 14.44 8.54
C ASN A 114 -16.74 14.26 8.17
N PHE A 115 -16.03 13.43 8.96
CA PHE A 115 -14.63 13.09 8.76
C PHE A 115 -13.66 14.28 8.82
N SER A 116 -13.96 15.29 9.62
CA SER A 116 -13.13 16.49 9.76
C SER A 116 -11.99 16.35 10.79
N TYR A 117 -11.82 15.17 11.39
CA TYR A 117 -10.76 14.89 12.36
C TYR A 117 -10.36 13.41 12.34
N ILE A 118 -9.24 13.08 12.95
CA ILE A 118 -8.83 11.70 13.23
C ILE A 118 -9.31 11.34 14.64
N PRO A 119 -10.10 10.25 14.81
CA PRO A 119 -10.58 9.84 16.12
C PRO A 119 -9.42 9.44 17.04
N ASN A 120 -9.65 9.49 18.35
CA ASN A 120 -8.67 8.96 19.30
C ASN A 120 -8.56 7.44 19.11
N CYS A 121 -7.37 6.98 18.79
CA CYS A 121 -7.05 5.57 18.55
C CYS A 121 -6.05 5.00 19.58
N SER A 122 -5.95 5.61 20.77
CA SER A 122 -5.04 5.14 21.83
C SER A 122 -5.60 3.96 22.64
N ASP A 123 -6.91 3.69 22.53
CA ASP A 123 -7.57 2.59 23.24
C ASP A 123 -8.74 2.04 22.41
N LEU A 124 -8.38 1.33 21.34
CA LEU A 124 -9.34 0.71 20.45
C LEU A 124 -9.84 -0.63 21.03
N ASP A 125 -11.13 -0.92 20.85
CA ASP A 125 -11.70 -2.23 21.17
C ASP A 125 -11.44 -3.21 20.03
N ILE A 126 -10.30 -3.90 20.12
CA ILE A 126 -9.82 -4.84 19.10
C ILE A 126 -10.01 -6.26 19.61
N PRO A 127 -10.81 -7.10 18.96
CA PRO A 127 -11.03 -8.47 19.39
C PRO A 127 -9.77 -9.33 19.19
N ASP A 128 -9.60 -10.32 20.06
CA ASP A 128 -8.44 -11.22 20.06
C ASP A 128 -8.25 -11.99 18.73
N ASN A 129 -9.34 -12.28 18.03
CA ASN A 129 -9.32 -12.98 16.76
C ASN A 129 -9.12 -12.06 15.53
N ALA A 130 -8.99 -10.74 15.73
CA ALA A 130 -8.70 -9.83 14.61
C ALA A 130 -7.35 -10.15 13.98
N ASP A 131 -7.31 -10.14 12.66
CA ASP A 131 -6.09 -10.39 11.89
C ASP A 131 -5.19 -9.15 11.83
N TYR A 132 -5.79 -7.97 11.61
CA TYR A 132 -5.06 -6.70 11.50
C TYR A 132 -5.94 -5.49 11.83
N VAL A 133 -5.28 -4.34 12.00
CA VAL A 133 -5.92 -3.02 12.04
C VAL A 133 -5.56 -2.25 10.79
N TYR A 134 -6.56 -1.68 10.11
CA TYR A 134 -6.38 -0.91 8.88
C TYR A 134 -6.68 0.56 9.08
N ILE A 135 -5.83 1.43 8.53
CA ILE A 135 -6.03 2.87 8.44
C ILE A 135 -5.80 3.39 7.01
N CYS A 136 -6.54 4.42 6.64
CA CYS A 136 -6.14 5.33 5.57
C CYS A 136 -5.36 6.47 6.23
N GLU A 137 -4.03 6.45 6.14
CA GLU A 137 -3.19 7.33 6.95
C GLU A 137 -3.30 8.80 6.57
N ASN A 138 -3.71 9.07 5.33
CA ASN A 138 -4.09 10.40 4.88
C ASN A 138 -5.33 10.33 3.97
N GLU A 139 -6.44 10.84 4.46
CA GLU A 139 -7.69 10.96 3.68
C GLU A 139 -7.63 12.18 2.77
N THR A 140 -7.26 11.98 1.53
CA THR A 140 -6.99 13.04 0.55
C THR A 140 -8.18 13.98 0.33
N ILE A 141 -9.40 13.44 0.33
CA ILE A 141 -10.63 14.22 0.08
C ILE A 141 -10.98 15.07 1.31
N ASN A 142 -10.86 14.49 2.49
CA ASN A 142 -11.25 15.15 3.74
C ASN A 142 -10.12 16.05 4.29
N GLY A 143 -8.88 15.88 3.83
CA GLY A 143 -7.72 16.66 4.28
C GLY A 143 -7.26 16.32 5.70
N THR A 144 -7.53 15.10 6.16
CA THR A 144 -7.13 14.63 7.50
C THR A 144 -6.01 13.60 7.40
N ALA A 145 -5.06 13.62 8.34
CA ALA A 145 -3.92 12.72 8.40
C ALA A 145 -3.61 12.30 9.84
N TYR A 146 -3.09 11.10 10.00
CA TYR A 146 -2.59 10.65 11.29
C TYR A 146 -1.24 11.31 11.62
N HIS A 147 -1.13 11.87 12.80
CA HIS A 147 0.13 12.35 13.39
C HIS A 147 0.68 11.37 14.44
N THR A 148 -0.20 10.52 14.96
CA THR A 148 0.14 9.44 15.89
C THR A 148 -0.57 8.18 15.40
N LEU A 149 0.17 7.08 15.34
CA LEU A 149 -0.39 5.79 14.93
C LEU A 149 -1.31 5.23 16.02
N PRO A 150 -2.33 4.44 15.64
CA PRO A 150 -3.22 3.80 16.61
C PRO A 150 -2.48 2.77 17.48
N ASP A 151 -2.95 2.59 18.72
CA ASP A 151 -2.58 1.42 19.52
C ASP A 151 -3.36 0.21 18.99
N THR A 152 -2.66 -0.69 18.34
CA THR A 152 -3.25 -1.88 17.70
C THR A 152 -3.37 -3.08 18.64
N LYS A 153 -3.06 -2.93 19.93
CA LYS A 153 -3.07 -4.01 20.94
C LYS A 153 -2.27 -5.25 20.48
N GLY A 154 -1.15 -5.01 19.81
CA GLY A 154 -0.26 -6.07 19.32
C GLY A 154 -0.66 -6.68 17.97
N LYS A 155 -1.76 -6.27 17.34
CA LYS A 155 -2.07 -6.62 15.96
C LYS A 155 -1.20 -5.80 15.01
N PHE A 156 -0.88 -6.36 13.84
CA PHE A 156 -0.12 -5.57 12.87
C PHE A 156 -1.00 -4.50 12.19
N LEU A 157 -0.36 -3.37 11.90
CA LEU A 157 -1.00 -2.24 11.26
C LEU A 157 -0.87 -2.36 9.74
N VAL A 158 -1.98 -2.15 9.04
CA VAL A 158 -2.04 -2.00 7.58
C VAL A 158 -2.38 -0.55 7.26
N ALA A 159 -1.60 0.10 6.42
CA ALA A 159 -1.79 1.50 6.08
C ALA A 159 -1.88 1.75 4.58
N ASP A 160 -2.94 2.45 4.17
CA ASP A 160 -2.99 3.15 2.89
C ASP A 160 -2.27 4.49 3.03
N GLN A 161 -1.10 4.60 2.42
CA GLN A 161 -0.30 5.82 2.38
C GLN A 161 -0.33 6.51 1.00
N SER A 162 -1.27 6.19 0.12
CA SER A 162 -1.27 6.67 -1.27
C SER A 162 -1.02 8.18 -1.43
N SER A 163 -1.52 9.01 -0.52
CA SER A 163 -1.31 10.46 -0.57
C SER A 163 -0.29 10.99 0.44
N LEU A 164 0.39 10.10 1.14
CA LEU A 164 1.41 10.43 2.14
C LEU A 164 2.79 9.83 1.78
N PHE A 165 2.80 8.78 0.99
CA PHE A 165 3.99 7.99 0.66
C PHE A 165 5.13 8.88 0.12
N LEU A 166 6.32 8.73 0.69
CA LEU A 166 7.53 9.51 0.39
C LEU A 166 7.41 11.03 0.61
N SER A 167 6.37 11.50 1.30
CA SER A 167 6.19 12.94 1.60
C SER A 167 6.80 13.35 2.94
N ARG A 168 7.04 12.41 3.83
CA ARG A 168 7.67 12.59 5.14
C ARG A 168 8.39 11.31 5.59
N PRO A 169 9.31 11.39 6.55
CA PRO A 169 9.91 10.19 7.16
C PRO A 169 8.85 9.25 7.72
N CYS A 170 9.04 7.95 7.52
CA CYS A 170 8.16 6.88 7.97
C CYS A 170 9.00 5.79 8.64
N ASP A 171 8.64 5.39 9.85
CA ASP A 171 9.24 4.23 10.50
C ASP A 171 8.48 2.97 10.05
N VAL A 172 8.99 2.31 9.01
CA VAL A 172 8.37 1.12 8.39
C VAL A 172 8.19 -0.01 9.40
N SER A 173 9.04 -0.09 10.42
CA SER A 173 8.99 -1.18 11.43
C SER A 173 7.70 -1.20 12.26
N LYS A 174 6.95 -0.09 12.28
CA LYS A 174 5.66 0.02 12.98
C LYS A 174 4.47 -0.58 12.23
N TYR A 175 4.68 -1.01 10.99
CA TYR A 175 3.62 -1.53 10.13
C TYR A 175 3.87 -2.99 9.80
N GLY A 176 2.80 -3.75 9.65
CA GLY A 176 2.86 -5.05 9.00
C GLY A 176 2.85 -4.92 7.48
N LEU A 177 2.06 -3.95 6.99
CA LEU A 177 1.97 -3.65 5.57
C LEU A 177 1.70 -2.16 5.36
N ILE A 178 2.45 -1.56 4.45
CA ILE A 178 2.18 -0.24 3.86
C ILE A 178 1.90 -0.45 2.38
N TRP A 179 0.89 0.20 1.85
CA TRP A 179 0.71 0.27 0.41
C TRP A 179 0.40 1.70 -0.06
N ALA A 180 0.71 1.97 -1.31
CA ALA A 180 0.46 3.27 -1.92
C ALA A 180 0.16 3.14 -3.42
N GLY A 181 -0.93 3.75 -3.88
CA GLY A 181 -1.10 4.03 -5.30
C GLY A 181 -0.12 5.12 -5.72
N VAL A 182 0.70 4.85 -6.74
CA VAL A 182 1.85 5.70 -7.07
C VAL A 182 1.50 7.05 -7.72
N GLN A 183 0.29 7.17 -8.29
CA GLN A 183 -0.14 8.33 -9.10
C GLN A 183 -0.22 9.67 -8.34
N LYS A 184 -0.08 9.66 -7.02
CA LYS A 184 -0.15 10.91 -6.23
C LYS A 184 1.21 11.54 -6.03
N ASN A 185 2.20 10.82 -5.50
CA ASN A 185 3.49 11.40 -5.13
C ASN A 185 4.72 10.61 -5.60
N VAL A 186 4.54 9.48 -6.28
CA VAL A 186 5.66 8.59 -6.63
C VAL A 186 5.93 8.57 -8.13
N GLY A 187 4.89 8.47 -8.97
CA GLY A 187 5.07 8.31 -10.41
C GLY A 187 3.75 8.29 -11.19
N PRO A 188 3.76 7.76 -12.42
CA PRO A 188 2.57 7.69 -13.26
C PRO A 188 1.53 6.71 -12.70
N ALA A 189 0.25 6.90 -13.09
CA ALA A 189 -0.83 5.98 -12.71
C ALA A 189 -0.62 4.58 -13.32
N GLY A 190 -1.16 3.56 -12.65
CA GLY A 190 -1.22 2.20 -13.17
C GLY A 190 -0.61 1.13 -12.27
N MET A 191 0.05 1.52 -11.19
CA MET A 191 0.62 0.57 -10.24
C MET A 191 0.44 1.01 -8.78
N SER A 192 0.68 0.07 -7.88
CA SER A 192 0.82 0.29 -6.45
C SER A 192 2.15 -0.26 -5.96
N ILE A 193 2.73 0.39 -4.96
CA ILE A 193 3.85 -0.15 -4.18
C ILE A 193 3.27 -0.75 -2.91
N VAL A 194 3.75 -1.94 -2.55
CA VAL A 194 3.44 -2.61 -1.28
C VAL A 194 4.74 -2.92 -0.56
N ILE A 195 4.85 -2.49 0.68
CA ILE A 195 5.94 -2.85 1.60
C ILE A 195 5.31 -3.73 2.66
N ILE A 196 5.71 -5.01 2.68
CA ILE A 196 5.09 -6.01 3.55
C ILE A 196 6.16 -6.75 4.35
N ARG A 197 5.90 -6.98 5.64
CA ARG A 197 6.75 -7.81 6.49
C ARG A 197 6.70 -9.26 6.01
N GLU A 198 7.86 -9.91 5.89
CA GLU A 198 7.99 -11.25 5.26
C GLU A 198 7.12 -12.33 5.93
N ASP A 199 6.99 -12.29 7.25
CA ASP A 199 6.18 -13.26 8.00
C ASP A 199 4.67 -13.17 7.71
N LEU A 200 4.22 -12.09 7.07
CA LEU A 200 2.83 -11.88 6.65
C LEU A 200 2.55 -12.37 5.23
N ILE A 201 3.58 -12.75 4.47
CA ILE A 201 3.42 -13.32 3.12
C ILE A 201 3.05 -14.79 3.27
N ARG A 202 1.76 -15.08 3.07
CA ARG A 202 1.17 -16.39 3.34
C ARG A 202 1.24 -17.34 2.14
N GLU A 203 1.47 -18.62 2.43
CA GLU A 203 1.31 -19.73 1.48
C GLU A 203 -0.16 -20.19 1.40
N ASP A 204 -0.85 -20.17 2.53
CA ASP A 204 -2.20 -20.69 2.74
C ASP A 204 -3.32 -19.68 2.43
N VAL A 205 -3.08 -18.84 1.41
CA VAL A 205 -4.10 -17.91 0.92
C VAL A 205 -5.28 -18.72 0.34
N PRO A 206 -6.55 -18.32 0.58
CA PRO A 206 -7.71 -19.05 0.09
C PRO A 206 -7.64 -19.34 -1.42
N GLU A 207 -8.12 -20.51 -1.83
CA GLU A 207 -8.02 -21.00 -3.22
C GLU A 207 -8.71 -20.05 -4.23
N PHE A 208 -9.79 -19.38 -3.81
CA PHE A 208 -10.48 -18.42 -4.67
C PHE A 208 -9.66 -17.18 -5.01
N VAL A 209 -8.54 -16.91 -4.30
CA VAL A 209 -7.67 -15.76 -4.59
C VAL A 209 -6.83 -16.07 -5.81
N PRO A 210 -7.00 -15.33 -6.92
CA PRO A 210 -6.21 -15.51 -8.11
C PRO A 210 -4.71 -15.42 -7.83
N THR A 211 -3.91 -16.26 -8.46
CA THR A 211 -2.44 -16.27 -8.30
C THR A 211 -1.85 -14.87 -8.47
N TYR A 212 -2.33 -14.12 -9.46
CA TYR A 212 -1.89 -12.77 -9.76
C TYR A 212 -2.11 -11.75 -8.62
N LEU A 213 -3.07 -11.99 -7.72
CA LEU A 213 -3.40 -11.12 -6.60
C LEU A 213 -2.78 -11.58 -5.27
N ARG A 214 -1.92 -12.59 -5.30
CA ARG A 214 -1.21 -13.08 -4.12
C ARG A 214 0.09 -12.29 -3.93
N TYR A 215 0.35 -11.82 -2.72
CA TYR A 215 1.61 -11.11 -2.41
C TYR A 215 2.86 -12.00 -2.52
N LYS A 216 2.70 -13.32 -2.55
CA LYS A 216 3.79 -14.27 -2.73
C LYS A 216 4.23 -14.41 -4.19
N THR A 217 3.38 -14.08 -5.16
CA THR A 217 3.67 -14.21 -6.58
C THR A 217 4.50 -13.07 -7.05
#